data_a2893be1f5eebda9ea47eb1df999e7ea
#
_entry.id   a2893be1f5eebda9ea47eb1df999e7ea
#
_cell.length_a   1.000
_cell.length_b   1.000
_cell.length_c   1.000
_cell.angle_alpha   90.00
_cell.angle_beta   90.00
_cell.angle_gamma   90.00
#
_symmetry.space_group_name_H-M   'P 1'
#
loop_
_entity.id
_entity.type
_entity.pdbx_description
1 polymer ?
#
loop_
_entity_poly.entity_id
_entity_poly.type
_entity_poly.pdbx_seq_one_letter_code
_entity_poly.pdbx_strand_id
1 'polypeptide(L)'
;RNVQMVFQNPATSFNPKMKVRDIICEPLMNFGLIKKKEKDAIARKYLEMVELPGDFVDRYPHNMSGGQQQRVGIARAIALEPEIIFCDESTSALDVSVQKTILELLVKLQKEKQIALGFICHDLAMISSIAHQVAVMYMGNIVEILPGEKVTEEAMHPYTKALLQSVFDIHMDFSKPIEPLEGEVNGATGEQKGCPFQNRCAYCMKKCQEEKPELKTVGEKHELAC
;
A
#
# COMPACT_ATOMS: atom_id res chain seq x y z
N ARG A 1 -10.34 13.86 8.53
CA ARG A 1 -9.61 14.87 7.75
C ARG A 1 -8.12 14.54 7.72
N ASN A 2 -7.48 14.34 8.85
CA ASN A 2 -6.03 14.18 8.98
C ASN A 2 -5.50 12.86 8.39
N VAL A 3 -6.35 11.85 8.24
CA VAL A 3 -6.03 10.57 7.61
C VAL A 3 -6.88 10.41 6.36
N GLN A 4 -6.24 10.09 5.24
CA GLN A 4 -6.89 9.85 3.96
C GLN A 4 -6.51 8.47 3.41
N MET A 5 -7.30 7.98 2.47
CA MET A 5 -7.07 6.68 1.84
C MET A 5 -7.17 6.79 0.32
N VAL A 6 -6.22 6.17 -0.36
CA VAL A 6 -6.21 5.97 -1.80
C VAL A 6 -6.47 4.48 -2.05
N PHE A 7 -7.59 4.18 -2.70
CA PHE A 7 -8.07 2.82 -2.90
C PHE A 7 -7.42 2.15 -4.12
N GLN A 8 -7.44 0.83 -4.13
CA GLN A 8 -6.95 -0.03 -5.21
C GLN A 8 -7.56 0.32 -6.58
N ASN A 9 -8.87 0.51 -6.60
CA ASN A 9 -9.59 0.92 -7.81
C ASN A 9 -10.27 2.28 -7.59
N PRO A 10 -9.63 3.38 -8.02
CA PRO A 10 -10.20 4.71 -7.85
C PRO A 10 -11.52 4.89 -8.59
N ALA A 11 -11.73 4.19 -9.70
CA ALA A 11 -12.98 4.30 -10.47
C ALA A 11 -14.20 3.89 -9.63
N THR A 12 -14.08 2.90 -8.75
CA THR A 12 -15.17 2.47 -7.87
C THR A 12 -15.44 3.43 -6.72
N SER A 13 -14.45 4.28 -6.39
CA SER A 13 -14.57 5.28 -5.33
C SER A 13 -15.11 6.62 -5.83
N PHE A 14 -15.25 6.80 -7.15
CA PHE A 14 -15.77 8.01 -7.76
C PHE A 14 -17.24 7.85 -8.15
N ASN A 15 -18.00 8.91 -7.99
CA ASN A 15 -19.30 8.99 -8.66
C ASN A 15 -19.06 9.24 -10.16
N PRO A 16 -19.44 8.30 -11.06
CA PRO A 16 -19.14 8.39 -12.48
C PRO A 16 -19.85 9.58 -13.19
N LYS A 17 -20.86 10.16 -12.54
CA LYS A 17 -21.60 11.33 -13.01
C LYS A 17 -20.96 12.66 -12.62
N MET A 18 -19.93 12.64 -11.80
CA MET A 18 -19.21 13.84 -11.36
C MET A 18 -18.02 14.13 -12.28
N LYS A 19 -17.79 15.42 -12.55
CA LYS A 19 -16.57 15.88 -13.21
C LYS A 19 -15.38 15.79 -12.25
N VAL A 20 -14.17 15.72 -12.78
CA VAL A 20 -12.92 15.63 -12.02
C VAL A 20 -12.82 16.75 -10.99
N ARG A 21 -13.16 18.00 -11.35
CA ARG A 21 -13.16 19.13 -10.38
C ARG A 21 -14.09 18.90 -9.20
N ASP A 22 -15.23 18.26 -9.43
CA ASP A 22 -16.20 18.00 -8.37
C ASP A 22 -15.70 16.86 -7.48
N ILE A 23 -15.07 15.83 -8.04
CA ILE A 23 -14.46 14.71 -7.31
C ILE A 23 -13.33 15.21 -6.39
N ILE A 24 -12.44 16.05 -6.89
CA ILE A 24 -11.32 16.59 -6.09
C ILE A 24 -11.84 17.53 -4.99
N CYS A 25 -12.84 18.37 -5.32
CA CYS A 25 -13.34 19.39 -4.40
C CYS A 25 -14.44 18.90 -3.45
N GLU A 26 -15.02 17.72 -3.67
CA GLU A 26 -16.11 17.18 -2.83
C GLU A 26 -15.74 17.16 -1.34
N PRO A 27 -14.59 16.58 -0.92
CA PRO A 27 -14.23 16.58 0.50
C PRO A 27 -14.02 17.99 1.04
N LEU A 28 -13.43 18.90 0.28
CA LEU A 28 -13.22 20.28 0.69
C LEU A 28 -14.57 21.03 0.91
N MET A 29 -15.54 20.77 0.03
CA MET A 29 -16.89 21.32 0.15
C MET A 29 -17.62 20.76 1.36
N ASN A 30 -17.52 19.46 1.60
CA ASN A 30 -18.17 18.78 2.73
C ASN A 30 -17.65 19.28 4.08
N PHE A 31 -16.37 19.64 4.16
CA PHE A 31 -15.78 20.27 5.34
C PHE A 31 -15.95 21.81 5.39
N GLY A 32 -16.62 22.42 4.40
CA GLY A 32 -16.82 23.86 4.35
C GLY A 32 -15.56 24.70 4.12
N LEU A 33 -14.49 24.08 3.61
CA LEU A 33 -13.18 24.73 3.42
C LEU A 33 -13.10 25.62 2.20
N ILE A 34 -13.97 25.42 1.21
CA ILE A 34 -14.02 26.18 -0.04
C ILE A 34 -15.45 26.54 -0.42
N LYS A 35 -15.60 27.59 -1.23
CA LYS A 35 -16.87 27.99 -1.85
C LYS A 35 -16.99 27.40 -3.24
N LYS A 36 -18.22 27.23 -3.74
CA LYS A 36 -18.51 26.68 -5.08
C LYS A 36 -17.76 27.37 -6.21
N LYS A 37 -17.57 28.69 -6.13
CA LYS A 37 -16.87 29.50 -7.14
C LYS A 37 -15.34 29.23 -7.19
N GLU A 38 -14.78 28.61 -6.16
CA GLU A 38 -13.34 28.37 -6.04
C GLU A 38 -12.93 26.99 -6.58
N LYS A 39 -13.91 26.10 -6.83
CA LYS A 39 -13.68 24.72 -7.25
C LYS A 39 -12.72 24.58 -8.43
N ASP A 40 -12.94 25.38 -9.49
CA ASP A 40 -12.17 25.23 -10.72
C ASP A 40 -10.68 25.53 -10.52
N ALA A 41 -10.38 26.65 -9.87
CA ALA A 41 -9.00 27.04 -9.57
C ALA A 41 -8.30 26.03 -8.64
N ILE A 42 -9.02 25.56 -7.63
CA ILE A 42 -8.50 24.59 -6.67
C ILE A 42 -8.27 23.24 -7.33
N ALA A 43 -9.21 22.75 -8.12
CA ALA A 43 -9.04 21.48 -8.82
C ALA A 43 -7.86 21.51 -9.80
N ARG A 44 -7.66 22.61 -10.55
CA ARG A 44 -6.48 22.79 -11.42
C ARG A 44 -5.17 22.71 -10.63
N LYS A 45 -5.08 23.39 -9.50
CA LYS A 45 -3.91 23.35 -8.61
C LYS A 45 -3.56 21.91 -8.21
N TYR A 46 -4.54 21.11 -7.79
CA TYR A 46 -4.29 19.74 -7.36
C TYR A 46 -4.05 18.78 -8.53
N LEU A 47 -4.63 19.03 -9.72
CA LEU A 47 -4.28 18.29 -10.93
C LEU A 47 -2.82 18.50 -11.33
N GLU A 48 -2.34 19.74 -11.31
CA GLU A 48 -0.94 20.06 -11.60
C GLU A 48 0.01 19.39 -10.60
N MET A 49 -0.34 19.34 -9.30
CA MET A 49 0.45 18.63 -8.28
C MET A 49 0.60 17.14 -8.56
N VAL A 50 -0.38 16.52 -9.20
CA VAL A 50 -0.34 15.10 -9.59
C VAL A 50 0.04 14.92 -11.06
N GLU A 51 0.62 15.94 -11.67
CA GLU A 51 1.15 15.92 -13.04
C GLU A 51 0.08 15.58 -14.09
N LEU A 52 -1.15 16.08 -13.89
CA LEU A 52 -2.22 16.04 -14.87
C LEU A 52 -2.50 17.45 -15.43
N PRO A 53 -2.85 17.55 -16.71
CA PRO A 53 -3.24 18.83 -17.32
C PRO A 53 -4.44 19.46 -16.61
N GLY A 54 -4.39 20.79 -16.40
CA GLY A 54 -5.46 21.51 -15.72
C GLY A 54 -6.80 21.48 -16.44
N ASP A 55 -6.83 21.22 -17.75
CA ASP A 55 -8.07 21.07 -18.53
C ASP A 55 -8.87 19.79 -18.18
N PHE A 56 -8.26 18.84 -17.47
CA PHE A 56 -8.93 17.65 -16.97
C PHE A 56 -10.07 17.96 -15.99
N VAL A 57 -10.16 19.17 -15.44
CA VAL A 57 -11.25 19.59 -14.54
C VAL A 57 -12.64 19.29 -15.08
N ASP A 58 -12.82 19.35 -16.40
CA ASP A 58 -14.09 19.12 -17.06
C ASP A 58 -14.33 17.67 -17.52
N ARG A 59 -13.33 16.79 -17.40
CA ARG A 59 -13.46 15.38 -17.76
C ARG A 59 -14.28 14.60 -16.75
N TYR A 60 -14.80 13.47 -17.22
CA TYR A 60 -15.43 12.45 -16.38
C TYR A 60 -14.49 11.26 -16.19
N PRO A 61 -14.62 10.48 -15.09
CA PRO A 61 -13.77 9.34 -14.82
C PRO A 61 -13.67 8.33 -15.98
N HIS A 62 -14.79 8.04 -16.66
CA HIS A 62 -14.83 7.09 -17.76
C HIS A 62 -14.05 7.54 -19.02
N ASN A 63 -13.66 8.82 -19.10
CA ASN A 63 -12.84 9.37 -20.19
C ASN A 63 -11.35 9.43 -19.83
N MET A 64 -10.91 8.66 -18.84
CA MET A 64 -9.54 8.67 -18.31
C MET A 64 -8.98 7.26 -18.22
N SER A 65 -7.66 7.12 -18.41
CA SER A 65 -6.95 5.87 -18.15
C SER A 65 -6.90 5.55 -16.66
N GLY A 66 -6.64 4.29 -16.28
CA GLY A 66 -6.52 3.87 -14.89
C GLY A 66 -5.47 4.68 -14.10
N GLY A 67 -4.30 4.93 -14.69
CA GLY A 67 -3.26 5.77 -14.07
C GLY A 67 -3.68 7.24 -13.91
N GLN A 68 -4.45 7.79 -14.84
CA GLN A 68 -5.01 9.14 -14.70
C GLN A 68 -6.08 9.19 -13.60
N GLN A 69 -6.95 8.19 -13.51
CA GLN A 69 -7.92 8.07 -12.42
C GLN A 69 -7.22 7.95 -11.06
N GLN A 70 -6.13 7.16 -11.00
CA GLN A 70 -5.33 7.02 -9.78
C GLN A 70 -4.74 8.35 -9.32
N ARG A 71 -4.20 9.15 -10.25
CA ARG A 71 -3.70 10.49 -9.96
C ARG A 71 -4.81 11.43 -9.47
N VAL A 72 -6.03 11.34 -10.01
CA VAL A 72 -7.19 12.08 -9.48
C VAL A 72 -7.55 11.63 -8.07
N GLY A 73 -7.46 10.33 -7.77
CA GLY A 73 -7.65 9.79 -6.41
C GLY A 73 -6.64 10.35 -5.41
N ILE A 74 -5.37 10.43 -5.82
CA ILE A 74 -4.30 11.05 -5.04
C ILE A 74 -4.58 12.55 -4.86
N ALA A 75 -4.96 13.27 -5.93
CA ALA A 75 -5.31 14.69 -5.87
C ALA A 75 -6.44 14.95 -4.87
N ARG A 76 -7.48 14.11 -4.86
CA ARG A 76 -8.58 14.18 -3.90
C ARG A 76 -8.10 13.99 -2.46
N ALA A 77 -7.21 13.02 -2.25
CA ALA A 77 -6.68 12.72 -0.92
C ALA A 77 -5.81 13.87 -0.36
N ILE A 78 -4.88 14.39 -1.16
CA ILE A 78 -4.00 15.50 -0.75
C ILE A 78 -4.71 16.85 -0.62
N ALA A 79 -5.89 17.00 -1.25
CA ALA A 79 -6.64 18.25 -1.19
C ALA A 79 -7.06 18.66 0.24
N LEU A 80 -7.26 17.69 1.13
CA LEU A 80 -7.56 17.95 2.55
C LEU A 80 -6.32 18.28 3.39
N GLU A 81 -5.13 18.30 2.79
CA GLU A 81 -3.85 18.51 3.47
C GLU A 81 -3.72 17.57 4.68
N PRO A 82 -3.77 16.23 4.46
CA PRO A 82 -3.74 15.25 5.53
C PRO A 82 -2.34 15.11 6.12
N GLU A 83 -2.27 14.57 7.35
CA GLU A 83 -1.01 14.17 7.98
C GLU A 83 -0.56 12.78 7.50
N ILE A 84 -1.53 11.90 7.16
CA ILE A 84 -1.28 10.51 6.77
C ILE A 84 -2.13 10.15 5.55
N ILE A 85 -1.53 9.47 4.57
CA ILE A 85 -2.24 8.83 3.47
C ILE A 85 -1.95 7.33 3.47
N PHE A 86 -2.99 6.51 3.54
CA PHE A 86 -2.90 5.08 3.29
C PHE A 86 -3.20 4.78 1.81
N CYS A 87 -2.31 4.02 1.19
CA CYS A 87 -2.41 3.52 -0.18
C CYS A 87 -2.69 2.01 -0.11
N ASP A 88 -3.95 1.63 -0.36
CA ASP A 88 -4.38 0.24 -0.30
C ASP A 88 -4.32 -0.37 -1.70
N GLU A 89 -3.31 -1.21 -1.95
CA GLU A 89 -3.02 -1.83 -3.25
C GLU A 89 -3.15 -0.88 -4.44
N SER A 90 -2.89 0.41 -4.21
CA SER A 90 -3.24 1.51 -5.10
C SER A 90 -2.54 1.50 -6.46
N THR A 91 -1.65 0.55 -6.69
CA THR A 91 -0.92 0.39 -7.96
C THR A 91 -1.07 -1.00 -8.59
N SER A 92 -1.64 -1.99 -7.89
CA SER A 92 -1.68 -3.40 -8.34
C SER A 92 -2.44 -3.63 -9.65
N ALA A 93 -3.42 -2.79 -9.96
CA ALA A 93 -4.21 -2.87 -11.19
C ALA A 93 -3.59 -2.13 -12.39
N LEU A 94 -2.41 -1.54 -12.24
CA LEU A 94 -1.72 -0.75 -13.24
C LEU A 94 -0.55 -1.54 -13.84
N ASP A 95 -0.14 -1.19 -15.06
CA ASP A 95 1.09 -1.71 -15.63
C ASP A 95 2.33 -1.21 -14.87
N VAL A 96 3.44 -1.96 -14.94
CA VAL A 96 4.67 -1.72 -14.16
C VAL A 96 5.23 -0.31 -14.36
N SER A 97 5.14 0.24 -15.58
CA SER A 97 5.66 1.56 -15.89
C SER A 97 4.84 2.67 -15.20
N VAL A 98 3.52 2.51 -15.20
CA VAL A 98 2.60 3.44 -14.54
C VAL A 98 2.70 3.31 -13.03
N GLN A 99 2.85 2.08 -12.48
CA GLN A 99 3.10 1.86 -11.06
C GLN A 99 4.29 2.67 -10.57
N LYS A 100 5.44 2.54 -11.25
CA LYS A 100 6.65 3.28 -10.92
C LYS A 100 6.40 4.79 -10.88
N THR A 101 5.74 5.34 -11.90
CA THR A 101 5.45 6.78 -11.99
C THR A 101 4.53 7.26 -10.84
N ILE A 102 3.56 6.44 -10.44
CA ILE A 102 2.67 6.76 -9.30
C ILE A 102 3.44 6.73 -7.97
N LEU A 103 4.34 5.77 -7.78
CA LEU A 103 5.17 5.69 -6.58
C LEU A 103 6.14 6.87 -6.47
N GLU A 104 6.80 7.24 -7.57
CA GLU A 104 7.66 8.41 -7.64
C GLU A 104 6.90 9.71 -7.30
N LEU A 105 5.67 9.85 -7.82
CA LEU A 105 4.78 10.95 -7.48
C LEU A 105 4.44 10.97 -5.98
N LEU A 106 4.08 9.83 -5.38
CA LEU A 106 3.76 9.75 -3.95
C LEU A 106 4.96 10.07 -3.07
N VAL A 107 6.16 9.58 -3.40
CA VAL A 107 7.40 9.90 -2.69
C VAL A 107 7.74 11.40 -2.80
N LYS A 108 7.56 12.00 -3.98
CA LYS A 108 7.72 13.44 -4.20
C LYS A 108 6.75 14.24 -3.30
N LEU A 109 5.47 13.90 -3.33
CA LEU A 109 4.44 14.56 -2.51
C LEU A 109 4.71 14.39 -1.00
N GLN A 110 5.18 13.22 -0.57
CA GLN A 110 5.58 12.94 0.80
C GLN A 110 6.65 13.93 1.27
N LYS A 111 7.70 14.14 0.47
CA LYS A 111 8.79 15.08 0.78
C LYS A 111 8.35 16.54 0.77
N GLU A 112 7.56 16.94 -0.24
CA GLU A 112 7.11 18.33 -0.40
C GLU A 112 6.06 18.73 0.64
N LYS A 113 5.18 17.81 1.03
CA LYS A 113 4.06 18.06 1.96
C LYS A 113 4.33 17.59 3.38
N GLN A 114 5.44 16.89 3.63
CA GLN A 114 5.79 16.33 4.95
C GLN A 114 4.69 15.43 5.52
N ILE A 115 4.05 14.62 4.66
CA ILE A 115 3.01 13.66 5.02
C ILE A 115 3.61 12.29 5.30
N ALA A 116 2.99 11.50 6.16
CA ALA A 116 3.30 10.09 6.32
C ALA A 116 2.55 9.26 5.27
N LEU A 117 3.23 8.27 4.66
CA LEU A 117 2.63 7.33 3.74
C LEU A 117 2.60 5.93 4.34
N GLY A 118 1.45 5.30 4.33
CA GLY A 118 1.29 3.88 4.63
C GLY A 118 0.89 3.13 3.36
N PHE A 119 1.67 2.12 2.98
CA PHE A 119 1.35 1.27 1.84
C PHE A 119 0.87 -0.10 2.29
N ILE A 120 -0.23 -0.57 1.73
CA ILE A 120 -0.66 -1.96 1.80
C ILE A 120 -0.43 -2.55 0.43
N CYS A 121 0.44 -3.55 0.34
CA CYS A 121 0.79 -4.21 -0.92
C CYS A 121 1.24 -5.64 -0.69
N HIS A 122 1.26 -6.42 -1.74
CA HIS A 122 1.78 -7.79 -1.76
C HIS A 122 3.17 -7.90 -2.41
N ASP A 123 3.65 -6.84 -3.06
CA ASP A 123 4.97 -6.79 -3.68
C ASP A 123 6.01 -6.25 -2.69
N LEU A 124 6.69 -7.19 -2.02
CA LEU A 124 7.68 -6.89 -1.01
C LEU A 124 8.95 -6.26 -1.61
N ALA A 125 9.34 -6.66 -2.83
CA ALA A 125 10.53 -6.12 -3.50
C ALA A 125 10.33 -4.65 -3.89
N MET A 126 9.15 -4.31 -4.41
CA MET A 126 8.80 -2.94 -4.74
C MET A 126 8.81 -2.05 -3.50
N ILE A 127 8.14 -2.48 -2.42
CA ILE A 127 7.97 -1.63 -1.24
C ILE A 127 9.26 -1.46 -0.44
N SER A 128 10.14 -2.47 -0.42
CA SER A 128 11.43 -2.40 0.26
C SER A 128 12.32 -1.27 -0.26
N SER A 129 12.17 -0.90 -1.53
CA SER A 129 12.96 0.17 -2.16
C SER A 129 12.55 1.58 -1.74
N ILE A 130 11.34 1.77 -1.20
CA ILE A 130 10.77 3.10 -0.86
C ILE A 130 10.37 3.24 0.61
N ALA A 131 10.06 2.13 1.29
CA ALA A 131 9.60 2.17 2.67
C ALA A 131 10.76 2.30 3.65
N HIS A 132 10.60 3.18 4.66
CA HIS A 132 11.56 3.26 5.78
C HIS A 132 11.43 2.04 6.70
N GLN A 133 10.21 1.52 6.85
CA GLN A 133 9.90 0.36 7.69
C GLN A 133 8.82 -0.49 7.02
N VAL A 134 8.97 -1.80 7.12
CA VAL A 134 8.02 -2.78 6.60
C VAL A 134 7.47 -3.60 7.75
N ALA A 135 6.15 -3.72 7.82
CA ALA A 135 5.45 -4.62 8.73
C ALA A 135 4.82 -5.75 7.92
N VAL A 136 5.30 -6.97 8.13
CA VAL A 136 4.76 -8.16 7.48
C VAL A 136 3.59 -8.71 8.30
N MET A 137 2.44 -8.89 7.66
CA MET A 137 1.23 -9.38 8.29
C MET A 137 0.85 -10.76 7.76
N TYR A 138 0.45 -11.64 8.66
CA TYR A 138 -0.10 -12.95 8.33
C TYR A 138 -1.36 -13.22 9.16
N MET A 139 -2.50 -13.49 8.50
CA MET A 139 -3.79 -13.76 9.15
C MET A 139 -4.15 -12.75 10.26
N GLY A 140 -4.05 -11.45 9.94
CA GLY A 140 -4.38 -10.36 10.86
C GLY A 140 -3.34 -10.10 11.97
N ASN A 141 -2.21 -10.79 11.96
CA ASN A 141 -1.15 -10.64 12.95
C ASN A 141 0.11 -10.07 12.30
N ILE A 142 0.75 -9.11 12.95
CA ILE A 142 2.09 -8.67 12.55
C ILE A 142 3.08 -9.74 13.02
N VAL A 143 3.83 -10.29 12.08
CA VAL A 143 4.80 -11.37 12.35
C VAL A 143 6.25 -10.89 12.33
N GLU A 144 6.51 -9.79 11.61
CA GLU A 144 7.84 -9.19 11.55
C GLU A 144 7.73 -7.71 11.21
N ILE A 145 8.57 -6.87 11.85
CA ILE A 145 8.74 -5.45 11.51
C ILE A 145 10.23 -5.22 11.35
N LEU A 146 10.65 -4.63 10.21
CA LEU A 146 12.06 -4.39 9.94
C LEU A 146 12.26 -3.20 8.99
N PRO A 147 13.48 -2.61 8.92
CA PRO A 147 13.79 -1.55 7.98
C PRO A 147 13.60 -2.03 6.54
N GLY A 148 13.00 -1.18 5.67
CA GLY A 148 12.72 -1.54 4.28
C GLY A 148 13.96 -1.98 3.52
N GLU A 149 15.06 -1.23 3.64
CA GLU A 149 16.35 -1.51 3.00
C GLU A 149 16.97 -2.86 3.38
N LYS A 150 16.58 -3.40 4.54
CA LYS A 150 17.14 -4.65 5.11
C LYS A 150 16.23 -5.87 4.91
N VAL A 151 15.06 -5.69 4.34
CA VAL A 151 14.05 -6.77 4.20
C VAL A 151 14.64 -7.99 3.49
N THR A 152 15.40 -7.77 2.42
CA THR A 152 15.96 -8.87 1.61
C THR A 152 17.05 -9.65 2.35
N GLU A 153 17.83 -8.99 3.22
CA GLU A 153 19.01 -9.57 3.85
C GLU A 153 18.74 -10.04 5.27
N GLU A 154 17.92 -9.30 6.03
CA GLU A 154 17.73 -9.52 7.47
C GLU A 154 16.38 -10.17 7.82
N ALA A 155 15.52 -10.52 6.84
CA ALA A 155 14.25 -11.22 7.11
C ALA A 155 14.49 -12.52 7.88
N MET A 156 13.79 -12.67 9.01
CA MET A 156 13.94 -13.82 9.91
C MET A 156 12.71 -14.72 9.92
N HIS A 157 11.50 -14.14 9.87
CA HIS A 157 10.28 -14.92 9.94
C HIS A 157 10.13 -15.85 8.72
N PRO A 158 9.80 -17.14 8.91
CA PRO A 158 9.68 -18.07 7.80
C PRO A 158 8.69 -17.63 6.71
N TYR A 159 7.61 -16.95 7.08
CA TYR A 159 6.66 -16.37 6.12
C TYR A 159 7.27 -15.24 5.29
N THR A 160 8.02 -14.33 5.93
CA THR A 160 8.72 -13.24 5.21
C THR A 160 9.72 -13.80 4.20
N LYS A 161 10.50 -14.82 4.61
CA LYS A 161 11.43 -15.51 3.72
C LYS A 161 10.72 -16.16 2.54
N ALA A 162 9.59 -16.79 2.78
CA ALA A 162 8.79 -17.40 1.72
C ALA A 162 8.19 -16.37 0.75
N LEU A 163 7.76 -15.20 1.25
CA LEU A 163 7.33 -14.10 0.40
C LEU A 163 8.46 -13.60 -0.51
N LEU A 164 9.67 -13.44 0.04
CA LEU A 164 10.85 -13.03 -0.73
C LEU A 164 11.22 -14.07 -1.79
N GLN A 165 11.13 -15.35 -1.49
CA GLN A 165 11.38 -16.44 -2.43
C GLN A 165 10.34 -16.53 -3.55
N SER A 166 9.13 -16.04 -3.33
CA SER A 166 8.07 -16.01 -4.35
C SER A 166 8.21 -14.85 -5.35
N VAL A 167 9.12 -13.90 -5.10
CA VAL A 167 9.43 -12.83 -6.05
C VAL A 167 10.28 -13.41 -7.18
N PHE A 168 9.72 -13.45 -8.39
CA PHE A 168 10.45 -13.89 -9.58
C PHE A 168 11.50 -12.84 -9.96
N ASP A 169 12.79 -13.18 -9.82
CA ASP A 169 13.90 -12.38 -10.32
C ASP A 169 14.34 -12.92 -11.70
N ILE A 170 14.75 -12.03 -12.61
CA ILE A 170 15.34 -12.40 -13.92
C ILE A 170 16.64 -13.21 -13.77
N HIS A 171 17.29 -13.16 -12.61
CA HIS A 171 18.48 -13.93 -12.25
C HIS A 171 18.16 -15.25 -11.53
N MET A 172 16.88 -15.59 -11.40
CA MET A 172 16.44 -16.80 -10.71
C MET A 172 16.94 -18.05 -11.45
N ASP A 173 17.52 -18.97 -10.70
CA ASP A 173 17.95 -20.27 -11.23
C ASP A 173 16.72 -21.20 -11.39
N PHE A 174 16.14 -21.20 -12.58
CA PHE A 174 14.96 -22.03 -12.92
C PHE A 174 15.26 -23.55 -12.90
N SER A 175 16.52 -23.97 -12.67
CA SER A 175 16.82 -25.38 -12.47
C SER A 175 16.47 -25.88 -11.07
N LYS A 176 16.23 -24.96 -10.13
CA LYS A 176 15.79 -25.29 -8.77
C LYS A 176 14.26 -25.33 -8.71
N PRO A 177 13.67 -26.37 -8.13
CA PRO A 177 12.22 -26.40 -7.95
C PRO A 177 11.79 -25.24 -7.03
N ILE A 178 10.74 -24.55 -7.46
CA ILE A 178 10.05 -23.58 -6.58
C ILE A 178 9.33 -24.41 -5.54
N GLU A 179 9.77 -24.37 -4.29
CA GLU A 179 9.10 -25.03 -3.19
C GLU A 179 7.87 -24.20 -2.80
N PRO A 180 6.66 -24.62 -3.16
CA PRO A 180 5.45 -23.93 -2.72
C PRO A 180 5.36 -24.05 -1.20
N LEU A 181 4.83 -23.01 -0.56
CA LEU A 181 4.47 -23.08 0.86
C LEU A 181 3.42 -24.20 1.02
N GLU A 182 3.82 -25.34 1.58
CA GLU A 182 2.91 -26.43 1.88
C GLU A 182 1.91 -26.02 2.96
N GLY A 183 0.75 -26.68 2.97
CA GLY A 183 -0.31 -26.49 3.96
C GLY A 183 -1.41 -25.51 3.55
N GLU A 184 -2.62 -25.82 3.98
CA GLU A 184 -3.79 -24.99 3.73
C GLU A 184 -3.81 -23.77 4.65
N VAL A 185 -4.27 -22.65 4.12
CA VAL A 185 -4.67 -21.51 4.94
C VAL A 185 -5.99 -21.88 5.60
N ASN A 186 -5.92 -22.41 6.80
CA ASN A 186 -7.14 -22.67 7.57
C ASN A 186 -7.86 -21.34 7.78
N GLY A 187 -9.02 -21.20 7.14
CA GLY A 187 -9.83 -19.99 7.28
C GLY A 187 -10.07 -19.67 8.75
N ALA A 188 -10.00 -18.38 9.07
CA ALA A 188 -10.09 -17.84 10.42
C ALA A 188 -11.51 -17.99 11.04
N THR A 189 -12.00 -19.23 11.18
CA THR A 189 -13.28 -19.54 11.80
C THR A 189 -13.13 -20.02 13.24
N GLY A 190 -12.22 -19.41 14.02
CA GLY A 190 -12.05 -19.71 15.43
C GLY A 190 -10.81 -19.03 16.03
N GLU A 191 -10.76 -18.94 17.36
CA GLU A 191 -9.54 -18.52 18.07
C GLU A 191 -8.41 -19.50 17.76
N GLN A 192 -7.48 -19.09 16.93
CA GLN A 192 -6.30 -19.90 16.60
C GLN A 192 -5.35 -19.89 17.80
N LYS A 193 -5.21 -21.03 18.45
CA LYS A 193 -4.20 -21.21 19.49
C LYS A 193 -2.80 -21.29 18.84
N GLY A 194 -1.81 -20.65 19.48
CA GLY A 194 -0.44 -20.70 19.02
C GLY A 194 -0.10 -19.73 17.87
N CYS A 195 1.01 -20.02 17.20
CA CYS A 195 1.51 -19.22 16.08
C CYS A 195 0.57 -19.29 14.88
N PRO A 196 0.17 -18.14 14.29
CA PRO A 196 -0.71 -18.15 13.12
C PRO A 196 -0.14 -18.91 11.92
N PHE A 197 1.19 -18.96 11.79
CA PHE A 197 1.90 -19.61 10.69
C PHE A 197 2.24 -21.09 10.94
N GLN A 198 1.92 -21.68 12.10
CA GLN A 198 2.35 -23.01 12.54
C GLN A 198 2.10 -24.13 11.51
N ASN A 199 0.95 -24.10 10.82
CA ASN A 199 0.54 -25.17 9.87
C ASN A 199 1.33 -25.15 8.56
N ARG A 200 2.04 -24.07 8.27
CA ARG A 200 2.82 -23.86 7.05
C ARG A 200 4.32 -23.64 7.32
N CYS A 201 4.70 -23.69 8.59
CA CYS A 201 6.06 -23.43 9.03
C CYS A 201 6.89 -24.71 9.05
N ALA A 202 7.93 -24.78 8.21
CA ALA A 202 8.88 -25.90 8.23
C ALA A 202 9.65 -26.04 9.55
N TYR A 203 9.68 -24.97 10.37
CA TYR A 203 10.37 -24.92 11.67
C TYR A 203 9.39 -25.01 12.85
N CYS A 204 8.15 -25.49 12.61
CA CYS A 204 7.15 -25.55 13.68
C CYS A 204 7.58 -26.43 14.84
N MET A 205 7.54 -25.89 16.05
CA MET A 205 7.82 -26.59 17.29
C MET A 205 6.54 -26.74 18.12
N LYS A 206 6.57 -27.62 19.12
CA LYS A 206 5.46 -27.82 20.06
C LYS A 206 4.98 -26.51 20.69
N LYS A 207 5.92 -25.64 21.08
CA LYS A 207 5.63 -24.32 21.63
C LYS A 207 4.83 -23.45 20.67
N CYS A 208 5.09 -23.53 19.34
CA CYS A 208 4.37 -22.77 18.34
C CYS A 208 2.88 -23.17 18.24
N GLN A 209 2.54 -24.38 18.67
CA GLN A 209 1.15 -24.88 18.70
C GLN A 209 0.40 -24.44 19.97
N GLU A 210 1.11 -24.20 21.04
CA GLU A 210 0.55 -23.92 22.36
C GLU A 210 0.46 -22.42 22.66
N GLU A 211 1.45 -21.64 22.23
CA GLU A 211 1.59 -20.23 22.56
C GLU A 211 1.70 -19.36 21.30
N LYS A 212 0.93 -18.26 21.28
CA LYS A 212 1.07 -17.23 20.25
C LYS A 212 2.33 -16.42 20.52
N PRO A 213 3.28 -16.33 19.55
CA PRO A 213 4.47 -15.53 19.74
C PRO A 213 4.14 -14.03 19.79
N GLU A 214 4.77 -13.32 20.69
CA GLU A 214 4.73 -11.86 20.78
C GLU A 214 5.86 -11.24 19.98
N LEU A 215 5.65 -10.02 19.48
CA LEU A 215 6.72 -9.23 18.87
C LEU A 215 7.79 -8.91 19.90
N LYS A 216 9.05 -9.27 19.59
CA LYS A 216 10.23 -9.00 20.40
C LYS A 216 11.30 -8.33 19.56
N THR A 217 11.97 -7.35 20.11
CA THR A 217 13.11 -6.69 19.48
C THR A 217 14.26 -7.69 19.33
N VAL A 218 14.71 -7.90 18.10
CA VAL A 218 15.81 -8.79 17.73
C VAL A 218 17.00 -8.05 17.14
N GLY A 219 16.81 -6.77 16.77
CA GLY A 219 17.83 -5.91 16.20
C GLY A 219 17.43 -4.44 16.23
N GLU A 220 18.24 -3.58 15.63
CA GLU A 220 17.92 -2.17 15.51
C GLU A 220 16.70 -1.97 14.59
N LYS A 221 15.58 -1.48 15.16
CA LYS A 221 14.29 -1.32 14.47
C LYS A 221 13.77 -2.62 13.84
N HIS A 222 14.19 -3.78 14.39
CA HIS A 222 13.76 -5.08 13.93
C HIS A 222 13.04 -5.81 15.06
N GLU A 223 11.78 -6.16 14.84
CA GLU A 223 10.92 -6.89 15.76
C GLU A 223 10.39 -8.14 15.07
N LEU A 224 10.32 -9.24 15.83
CA LEU A 224 9.98 -10.56 15.33
C LEU A 224 9.01 -11.28 16.28
N ALA A 225 7.97 -11.88 15.74
CA ALA A 225 7.04 -12.75 16.45
C ALA A 225 7.28 -14.23 16.06
N CYS A 226 8.41 -14.76 16.57
CA CYS A 226 8.81 -16.16 16.32
C CYS A 226 9.55 -16.76 17.52
#